data_f930e9ede07a21c1da0f05007af4519b
#
_entry.id   f930e9ede07a21c1da0f05007af4519b
#
_cell.length_a   1.000
_cell.length_b   1.000
_cell.length_c   1.000
_cell.angle_alpha   90.00
_cell.angle_beta   90.00
_cell.angle_gamma   90.00
#
_symmetry.space_group_name_H-M   'P 1'
#
loop_
_entity.id
_entity.type
_entity.pdbx_description
1 polymer ?
#
loop_
_entity_poly.entity_id
_entity_poly.type
_entity_poly.pdbx_seq_one_letter_code
_entity_poly.pdbx_strand_id
1 'polypeptide(L)'
;MKDNFWRDLPRPFFILAPMEDVTDVVFRHVVSEAARPDVFFTEFTNSESYCHPQGIQSVRGRLTFAEDEQPIVAHIWGDKPEYFRQMSIGMAELGFKGIDINMGCPVPNVAQHGKGSGLILRPEVAADLIQAAKAGGLPVSVKTRLGYTEIDEWRDWLTHILKQDIANLSIHLRTREEMSKVDAHWELIPEIKKLRDQVAPDTLLTINGDILDRQTGLKLVDQYGVDGVMIGRGIFNNPFAFEKEPKDHSSKELLDLLKLHLDLHDKYSLRPFKALHRFFKIYVKGFRGASELRNQLMNTESTDEVRELLDNFGSES
;
A
#
# COMPACT_ATOMS: atom_id res chain seq x y z
N MET A 1 -10.92 -10.50 -19.87
CA MET A 1 -11.32 -10.25 -18.48
C MET A 1 -12.50 -9.30 -18.51
N LYS A 2 -13.71 -9.74 -18.09
CA LYS A 2 -14.95 -8.96 -18.28
C LYS A 2 -15.06 -7.74 -17.38
N ASP A 3 -14.48 -7.73 -16.20
CA ASP A 3 -14.57 -6.62 -15.25
C ASP A 3 -13.17 -6.22 -14.75
N ASN A 4 -12.54 -5.33 -15.50
CA ASN A 4 -11.24 -4.76 -15.10
C ASN A 4 -11.46 -3.33 -14.60
N PHE A 5 -11.69 -3.17 -13.29
CA PHE A 5 -11.96 -1.88 -12.63
C PHE A 5 -10.85 -0.83 -12.90
N TRP A 6 -9.62 -1.27 -13.17
CA TRP A 6 -8.52 -0.37 -13.50
C TRP A 6 -8.80 0.51 -14.72
N ARG A 7 -9.64 0.04 -15.66
CA ARG A 7 -10.02 0.80 -16.87
C ARG A 7 -11.00 1.92 -16.55
N ASP A 8 -11.81 1.76 -15.51
CA ASP A 8 -12.88 2.69 -15.12
C ASP A 8 -12.38 3.79 -14.18
N LEU A 9 -11.15 3.67 -13.66
CA LEU A 9 -10.55 4.68 -12.78
C LEU A 9 -10.31 6.01 -13.52
N PRO A 10 -10.48 7.15 -12.83
CA PRO A 10 -10.06 8.44 -13.38
C PRO A 10 -8.55 8.47 -13.67
N ARG A 11 -8.11 9.34 -14.56
CA ARG A 11 -6.68 9.56 -14.82
C ARG A 11 -6.30 10.99 -14.41
N PRO A 12 -5.24 11.17 -13.61
CA PRO A 12 -4.52 10.14 -12.86
C PRO A 12 -5.31 9.61 -11.67
N PHE A 13 -5.11 8.33 -11.31
CA PHE A 13 -5.62 7.76 -10.07
C PHE A 13 -4.54 7.73 -8.98
N PHE A 14 -5.01 7.72 -7.73
CA PHE A 14 -4.15 7.70 -6.55
C PHE A 14 -4.41 6.47 -5.68
N ILE A 15 -3.33 5.82 -5.27
CA ILE A 15 -3.36 4.57 -4.50
C ILE A 15 -2.73 4.79 -3.11
N LEU A 16 -3.37 4.32 -2.05
CA LEU A 16 -2.70 4.11 -0.78
C LEU A 16 -1.79 2.88 -0.89
N ALA A 17 -0.48 3.07 -0.74
CA ALA A 17 0.48 1.98 -0.83
C ALA A 17 0.22 0.90 0.24
N PRO A 18 0.33 -0.39 -0.11
CA PRO A 18 0.30 -1.45 0.90
C PRO A 18 1.51 -1.34 1.82
N MET A 19 1.26 -1.30 3.12
CA MET A 19 2.29 -1.21 4.16
C MET A 19 1.97 -2.20 5.28
N GLU A 20 2.89 -3.14 5.51
CA GLU A 20 2.74 -4.16 6.56
C GLU A 20 2.63 -3.52 7.94
N ASP A 21 1.72 -4.04 8.74
CA ASP A 21 1.36 -3.54 10.07
C ASP A 21 0.80 -2.10 10.10
N VAL A 22 0.37 -1.56 8.95
CA VAL A 22 -0.11 -0.19 8.83
C VAL A 22 -1.46 -0.13 8.12
N THR A 23 -1.56 -0.65 6.90
CA THR A 23 -2.74 -0.48 6.05
C THR A 23 -3.79 -1.58 6.24
N ASP A 24 -4.10 -1.88 7.50
CA ASP A 24 -5.26 -2.71 7.86
C ASP A 24 -6.58 -1.94 7.64
N VAL A 25 -7.71 -2.61 7.82
CA VAL A 25 -9.04 -2.01 7.63
C VAL A 25 -9.23 -0.77 8.50
N VAL A 26 -8.68 -0.74 9.71
CA VAL A 26 -8.81 0.38 10.66
C VAL A 26 -8.14 1.63 10.09
N PHE A 27 -6.87 1.52 9.70
CA PHE A 27 -6.13 2.66 9.18
C PHE A 27 -6.62 3.11 7.79
N ARG A 28 -7.05 2.17 6.94
CA ARG A 28 -7.65 2.52 5.64
C ARG A 28 -8.93 3.35 5.80
N HIS A 29 -9.78 3.04 6.79
CA HIS A 29 -10.95 3.86 7.11
C HIS A 29 -10.57 5.26 7.59
N VAL A 30 -9.57 5.39 8.48
CA VAL A 30 -9.07 6.71 8.91
C VAL A 30 -8.57 7.53 7.73
N VAL A 31 -7.82 6.91 6.81
CA VAL A 31 -7.36 7.58 5.58
C VAL A 31 -8.54 7.95 4.68
N SER A 32 -9.55 7.09 4.57
CA SER A 32 -10.75 7.37 3.78
C SER A 32 -11.53 8.57 4.31
N GLU A 33 -11.65 8.70 5.64
CA GLU A 33 -12.29 9.85 6.30
C GLU A 33 -11.49 11.14 6.14
N ALA A 34 -10.17 11.06 6.26
CA ALA A 34 -9.30 12.22 6.07
C ALA A 34 -9.31 12.70 4.62
N ALA A 35 -8.95 11.81 3.69
CA ALA A 35 -8.96 12.07 2.25
C ALA A 35 -8.87 10.74 1.49
N ARG A 36 -9.95 10.34 0.84
CA ARG A 36 -10.04 9.03 0.19
C ARG A 36 -9.14 8.91 -1.04
N PRO A 37 -8.26 7.88 -1.14
CA PRO A 37 -7.60 7.49 -2.39
C PRO A 37 -8.60 6.85 -3.37
N ASP A 38 -8.21 6.72 -4.64
CA ASP A 38 -9.04 6.07 -5.66
C ASP A 38 -9.02 4.54 -5.52
N VAL A 39 -7.95 3.95 -4.99
CA VAL A 39 -7.78 2.51 -4.80
C VAL A 39 -7.11 2.20 -3.47
N PHE A 40 -7.65 1.22 -2.76
CA PHE A 40 -7.02 0.64 -1.57
C PHE A 40 -6.33 -0.69 -1.88
N PHE A 41 -5.25 -0.96 -1.18
CA PHE A 41 -4.58 -2.25 -1.13
C PHE A 41 -4.61 -2.79 0.30
N THR A 42 -4.73 -4.11 0.45
CA THR A 42 -4.56 -4.75 1.75
C THR A 42 -3.09 -4.71 2.20
N GLU A 43 -2.83 -5.08 3.44
CA GLU A 43 -1.50 -5.43 3.91
C GLU A 43 -0.96 -6.68 3.19
N PHE A 44 0.30 -7.01 3.45
CA PHE A 44 0.98 -8.14 2.80
C PHE A 44 0.43 -9.47 3.29
N THR A 45 -0.31 -10.19 2.44
CA THR A 45 -0.88 -11.49 2.79
C THR A 45 -0.08 -12.63 2.18
N ASN A 46 0.45 -13.51 3.04
CA ASN A 46 1.23 -14.65 2.60
C ASN A 46 0.34 -15.74 2.00
N SER A 47 0.62 -16.16 0.76
CA SER A 47 -0.18 -17.14 0.04
C SER A 47 -0.09 -18.55 0.64
N GLU A 48 1.07 -18.95 1.16
CA GLU A 48 1.24 -20.23 1.84
C GLU A 48 0.46 -20.28 3.14
N SER A 49 0.53 -19.21 3.97
CA SER A 49 -0.26 -19.10 5.20
C SER A 49 -1.76 -19.12 4.92
N TYR A 50 -2.21 -18.45 3.86
CA TYR A 50 -3.62 -18.48 3.46
C TYR A 50 -4.12 -19.87 3.11
N CYS A 51 -3.32 -20.66 2.40
CA CYS A 51 -3.68 -22.01 1.97
C CYS A 51 -3.49 -23.08 3.05
N HIS A 52 -2.82 -22.77 4.15
CA HIS A 52 -2.57 -23.71 5.23
C HIS A 52 -3.63 -23.60 6.34
N PRO A 53 -4.28 -24.68 6.77
CA PRO A 53 -5.35 -24.64 7.77
C PRO A 53 -4.98 -23.93 9.08
N GLN A 54 -3.73 -24.07 9.53
CA GLN A 54 -3.23 -23.39 10.74
C GLN A 54 -2.76 -21.95 10.44
N GLY A 55 -2.40 -21.65 9.20
CA GLY A 55 -1.89 -20.35 8.78
C GLY A 55 -2.96 -19.31 8.51
N ILE A 56 -4.15 -19.75 8.06
CA ILE A 56 -5.22 -18.85 7.64
C ILE A 56 -5.65 -17.88 8.75
N GLN A 57 -5.64 -18.31 10.00
CA GLN A 57 -5.99 -17.45 11.14
C GLN A 57 -5.03 -16.26 11.29
N SER A 58 -3.75 -16.45 10.95
CA SER A 58 -2.73 -15.39 11.05
C SER A 58 -2.86 -14.32 9.98
N VAL A 59 -3.54 -14.62 8.87
CA VAL A 59 -3.69 -13.69 7.72
C VAL A 59 -5.10 -13.15 7.56
N ARG A 60 -6.09 -13.70 8.27
CA ARG A 60 -7.49 -13.32 8.15
C ARG A 60 -7.74 -11.83 8.38
N GLY A 61 -7.10 -11.25 9.40
CA GLY A 61 -7.22 -9.82 9.71
C GLY A 61 -6.70 -8.92 8.58
N ARG A 62 -5.68 -9.36 7.84
CA ARG A 62 -5.13 -8.62 6.70
C ARG A 62 -6.08 -8.58 5.50
N LEU A 63 -6.97 -9.56 5.38
CA LEU A 63 -7.97 -9.66 4.31
C LEU A 63 -9.32 -9.06 4.69
N THR A 64 -9.45 -8.54 5.92
CA THR A 64 -10.68 -7.85 6.36
C THR A 64 -10.78 -6.50 5.64
N PHE A 65 -11.95 -6.23 5.06
CA PHE A 65 -12.29 -4.94 4.47
C PHE A 65 -13.79 -4.67 4.62
N ALA A 66 -14.21 -3.43 4.40
CA ALA A 66 -15.60 -3.01 4.36
C ALA A 66 -16.01 -2.62 2.93
N GLU A 67 -17.30 -2.66 2.63
CA GLU A 67 -17.83 -2.41 1.29
C GLU A 67 -17.50 -1.01 0.77
N ASP A 68 -17.43 -0.03 1.64
CA ASP A 68 -17.08 1.36 1.32
C ASP A 68 -15.59 1.56 0.96
N GLU A 69 -14.74 0.54 1.12
CA GLU A 69 -13.34 0.57 0.68
C GLU A 69 -13.17 0.16 -0.80
N GLN A 70 -14.24 -0.22 -1.49
CA GLN A 70 -14.15 -0.61 -2.91
C GLN A 70 -13.77 0.57 -3.83
N PRO A 71 -12.90 0.37 -4.85
CA PRO A 71 -12.24 -0.88 -5.18
C PRO A 71 -11.04 -1.17 -4.27
N ILE A 72 -11.00 -2.38 -3.71
CA ILE A 72 -9.88 -2.87 -2.91
C ILE A 72 -9.18 -4.04 -3.59
N VAL A 73 -7.85 -4.04 -3.54
CA VAL A 73 -6.95 -5.02 -4.16
C VAL A 73 -6.27 -5.85 -3.08
N ALA A 74 -6.32 -7.18 -3.21
CA ALA A 74 -5.59 -8.08 -2.31
C ALA A 74 -4.10 -8.06 -2.66
N HIS A 75 -3.26 -7.57 -1.76
CA HIS A 75 -1.80 -7.54 -1.93
C HIS A 75 -1.17 -8.79 -1.36
N ILE A 76 -0.76 -9.71 -2.23
CA ILE A 76 -0.32 -11.06 -1.87
C ILE A 76 1.17 -11.26 -2.13
N TRP A 77 1.79 -12.15 -1.36
CA TRP A 77 3.20 -12.52 -1.53
C TRP A 77 3.48 -13.99 -1.27
N GLY A 78 4.53 -14.50 -1.86
CA GLY A 78 4.96 -15.89 -1.78
C GLY A 78 5.87 -16.22 -2.95
N ASP A 79 6.13 -17.54 -3.17
CA ASP A 79 6.95 -18.02 -4.27
C ASP A 79 6.46 -19.35 -4.88
N LYS A 80 5.23 -19.78 -4.52
CA LYS A 80 4.65 -21.05 -4.99
C LYS A 80 3.39 -20.80 -5.82
N PRO A 81 3.41 -21.11 -7.12
CA PRO A 81 2.27 -20.87 -8.03
C PRO A 81 0.98 -21.56 -7.60
N GLU A 82 1.05 -22.76 -7.02
CA GLU A 82 -0.12 -23.49 -6.55
C GLU A 82 -0.88 -22.72 -5.46
N TYR A 83 -0.19 -22.06 -4.53
CA TYR A 83 -0.82 -21.25 -3.49
C TYR A 83 -1.39 -19.94 -4.05
N PHE A 84 -0.73 -19.35 -5.06
CA PHE A 84 -1.27 -18.17 -5.76
C PHE A 84 -2.56 -18.50 -6.49
N ARG A 85 -2.63 -19.65 -7.15
CA ARG A 85 -3.85 -20.13 -7.81
C ARG A 85 -5.00 -20.29 -6.82
N GLN A 86 -4.76 -21.01 -5.72
CA GLN A 86 -5.78 -21.25 -4.70
C GLN A 86 -6.23 -19.94 -4.05
N MET A 87 -5.28 -19.09 -3.65
CA MET A 87 -5.57 -17.82 -3.00
C MET A 87 -6.33 -16.87 -3.93
N SER A 88 -5.98 -16.81 -5.22
CA SER A 88 -6.65 -15.91 -6.18
C SER A 88 -8.13 -16.24 -6.36
N ILE A 89 -8.49 -17.52 -6.35
CA ILE A 89 -9.89 -17.97 -6.40
C ILE A 89 -10.61 -17.49 -5.13
N GLY A 90 -10.03 -17.70 -3.95
CA GLY A 90 -10.62 -17.25 -2.70
C GLY A 90 -10.74 -15.73 -2.59
N MET A 91 -9.81 -14.95 -3.19
CA MET A 91 -9.93 -13.48 -3.22
C MET A 91 -11.13 -13.04 -4.07
N ALA A 92 -11.39 -13.69 -5.19
CA ALA A 92 -12.56 -13.42 -6.01
C ALA A 92 -13.87 -13.73 -5.25
N GLU A 93 -13.92 -14.85 -4.53
CA GLU A 93 -15.06 -15.25 -3.70
C GLU A 93 -15.30 -14.28 -2.55
N LEU A 94 -14.24 -13.72 -1.95
CA LEU A 94 -14.33 -12.70 -0.90
C LEU A 94 -14.75 -11.32 -1.41
N GLY A 95 -14.81 -11.09 -2.73
CA GLY A 95 -15.28 -9.84 -3.32
C GLY A 95 -14.20 -8.79 -3.58
N PHE A 96 -12.91 -9.16 -3.52
CA PHE A 96 -11.84 -8.28 -3.98
C PHE A 96 -11.99 -7.93 -5.46
N LYS A 97 -11.57 -6.72 -5.87
CA LYS A 97 -11.65 -6.26 -7.26
C LYS A 97 -10.39 -6.52 -8.07
N GLY A 98 -9.30 -6.89 -7.41
CA GLY A 98 -8.03 -7.22 -8.07
C GLY A 98 -7.08 -7.94 -7.13
N ILE A 99 -6.02 -8.46 -7.73
CA ILE A 99 -4.88 -9.05 -7.03
C ILE A 99 -3.63 -8.28 -7.40
N ASP A 100 -2.84 -7.91 -6.40
CA ASP A 100 -1.52 -7.33 -6.61
C ASP A 100 -0.44 -8.24 -6.03
N ILE A 101 0.59 -8.51 -6.81
CA ILE A 101 1.69 -9.39 -6.40
C ILE A 101 2.85 -8.53 -5.88
N ASN A 102 3.24 -8.78 -4.63
CA ASN A 102 4.40 -8.15 -4.02
C ASN A 102 5.71 -8.74 -4.58
N MET A 103 6.35 -7.98 -5.45
CA MET A 103 7.69 -8.24 -6.00
C MET A 103 8.68 -7.12 -5.60
N GLY A 104 8.39 -6.39 -4.52
CA GLY A 104 9.16 -5.20 -4.13
C GLY A 104 9.57 -5.12 -2.67
N CYS A 105 9.10 -6.02 -1.78
CA CYS A 105 9.47 -6.01 -0.36
C CYS A 105 10.99 -6.24 -0.20
N PRO A 106 11.75 -5.27 0.38
CA PRO A 106 13.20 -5.36 0.46
C PRO A 106 13.70 -6.05 1.71
N VAL A 107 12.81 -6.48 2.61
CA VAL A 107 13.17 -7.09 3.90
C VAL A 107 14.11 -8.29 3.67
N PRO A 108 15.28 -8.32 4.31
CA PRO A 108 16.30 -9.33 4.03
C PRO A 108 15.77 -10.76 4.14
N ASN A 109 15.05 -11.07 5.21
CA ASN A 109 14.49 -12.41 5.43
C ASN A 109 13.46 -12.83 4.34
N VAL A 110 12.80 -11.89 3.67
CA VAL A 110 11.88 -12.18 2.57
C VAL A 110 12.67 -12.34 1.26
N ALA A 111 13.53 -11.37 0.94
CA ALA A 111 14.24 -11.31 -0.32
C ALA A 111 15.27 -12.44 -0.49
N GLN A 112 16.01 -12.80 0.56
CA GLN A 112 16.99 -13.89 0.53
C GLN A 112 16.36 -15.27 0.29
N HIS A 113 15.08 -15.43 0.63
CA HIS A 113 14.33 -16.66 0.33
C HIS A 113 13.61 -16.59 -1.05
N GLY A 114 14.01 -15.66 -1.92
CA GLY A 114 13.49 -15.56 -3.29
C GLY A 114 12.04 -15.07 -3.37
N LYS A 115 11.54 -14.36 -2.34
CA LYS A 115 10.19 -13.79 -2.25
C LYS A 115 10.26 -12.26 -2.26
N GLY A 116 9.15 -11.58 -2.50
CA GLY A 116 9.14 -10.11 -2.60
C GLY A 116 10.14 -9.63 -3.66
N SER A 117 11.06 -8.72 -3.32
CA SER A 117 12.09 -8.26 -4.26
C SER A 117 13.09 -9.35 -4.68
N GLY A 118 13.18 -10.47 -3.98
CA GLY A 118 13.97 -11.63 -4.39
C GLY A 118 13.48 -12.29 -5.68
N LEU A 119 12.23 -12.05 -6.09
CA LEU A 119 11.69 -12.51 -7.37
C LEU A 119 12.35 -11.83 -8.57
N ILE A 120 12.99 -10.67 -8.40
CA ILE A 120 13.78 -10.00 -9.45
C ILE A 120 14.89 -10.92 -9.96
N LEU A 121 15.48 -11.72 -9.07
CA LEU A 121 16.51 -12.70 -9.42
C LEU A 121 15.94 -14.04 -9.95
N ARG A 122 14.60 -14.16 -10.01
CA ARG A 122 13.89 -15.38 -10.41
C ARG A 122 12.73 -15.05 -11.36
N PRO A 123 13.01 -14.44 -12.54
CA PRO A 123 11.97 -13.91 -13.43
C PRO A 123 10.98 -14.98 -13.90
N GLU A 124 11.43 -16.22 -14.16
CA GLU A 124 10.52 -17.30 -14.56
C GLU A 124 9.51 -17.64 -13.47
N VAL A 125 9.95 -17.68 -12.20
CA VAL A 125 9.03 -17.89 -11.07
C VAL A 125 8.04 -16.72 -10.97
N ALA A 126 8.50 -15.47 -11.16
CA ALA A 126 7.62 -14.30 -11.17
C ALA A 126 6.53 -14.42 -12.26
N ALA A 127 6.88 -14.88 -13.46
CA ALA A 127 5.92 -15.14 -14.53
C ALA A 127 4.92 -16.22 -14.13
N ASP A 128 5.37 -17.35 -13.58
CA ASP A 128 4.50 -18.43 -13.12
C ASP A 128 3.52 -17.97 -12.04
N LEU A 129 3.96 -17.13 -11.10
CA LEU A 129 3.10 -16.54 -10.07
C LEU A 129 2.01 -15.64 -10.67
N ILE A 130 2.37 -14.80 -11.66
CA ILE A 130 1.40 -13.94 -12.36
C ILE A 130 0.36 -14.78 -13.07
N GLN A 131 0.78 -15.81 -13.81
CA GLN A 131 -0.15 -16.70 -14.52
C GLN A 131 -1.05 -17.47 -13.53
N ALA A 132 -0.52 -17.94 -12.42
CA ALA A 132 -1.28 -18.62 -11.38
C ALA A 132 -2.32 -17.69 -10.72
N ALA A 133 -1.96 -16.43 -10.47
CA ALA A 133 -2.86 -15.43 -9.89
C ALA A 133 -4.06 -15.08 -10.77
N LYS A 134 -3.97 -15.25 -12.07
CA LYS A 134 -5.10 -15.04 -13.03
C LYS A 134 -6.22 -16.08 -12.88
N ALA A 135 -5.98 -17.18 -12.17
CA ALA A 135 -6.96 -18.27 -12.04
C ALA A 135 -8.27 -17.86 -11.37
N GLY A 136 -8.24 -16.83 -10.50
CA GLY A 136 -9.45 -16.26 -9.87
C GLY A 136 -10.29 -15.37 -10.79
N GLY A 137 -9.84 -15.11 -12.02
CA GLY A 137 -10.55 -14.25 -12.98
C GLY A 137 -10.45 -12.75 -12.70
N LEU A 138 -9.78 -12.35 -11.61
CA LEU A 138 -9.55 -10.95 -11.24
C LEU A 138 -8.38 -10.35 -12.06
N PRO A 139 -8.39 -9.03 -12.31
CA PRO A 139 -7.23 -8.35 -12.89
C PRO A 139 -6.03 -8.46 -11.93
N VAL A 140 -4.87 -8.82 -12.52
CA VAL A 140 -3.61 -8.96 -11.77
C VAL A 140 -2.73 -7.75 -12.02
N SER A 141 -2.25 -7.14 -10.94
CA SER A 141 -1.23 -6.09 -10.95
C SER A 141 0.04 -6.57 -10.24
N VAL A 142 1.13 -5.87 -10.45
CA VAL A 142 2.43 -6.16 -9.81
C VAL A 142 2.98 -4.89 -9.17
N LYS A 143 3.43 -5.00 -7.91
CA LYS A 143 4.19 -3.96 -7.24
C LYS A 143 5.64 -4.39 -7.09
N THR A 144 6.55 -3.67 -7.74
CA THR A 144 7.97 -4.04 -7.79
C THR A 144 8.91 -2.87 -7.54
N ARG A 145 10.20 -3.10 -7.75
CA ARG A 145 11.31 -2.14 -7.71
C ARG A 145 12.05 -2.14 -9.04
N LEU A 146 13.01 -1.21 -9.22
CA LEU A 146 13.83 -1.09 -10.42
C LEU A 146 14.70 -2.32 -10.64
N GLY A 147 15.32 -2.83 -9.58
CA GLY A 147 16.22 -3.96 -9.62
C GLY A 147 16.48 -4.53 -8.22
N TYR A 148 17.29 -5.56 -8.15
CA TYR A 148 17.75 -6.14 -6.88
C TYR A 148 18.95 -5.39 -6.33
N THR A 149 20.03 -5.27 -7.10
CA THR A 149 21.29 -4.61 -6.72
C THR A 149 21.53 -3.36 -7.55
N GLU A 150 21.55 -3.50 -8.87
CA GLU A 150 21.94 -2.44 -9.79
C GLU A 150 20.72 -1.76 -10.43
N ILE A 151 20.83 -0.47 -10.70
CA ILE A 151 19.74 0.29 -11.32
C ILE A 151 19.45 -0.25 -12.72
N ASP A 152 20.46 -0.55 -13.52
CA ASP A 152 20.31 -0.97 -14.92
C ASP A 152 19.55 -2.30 -15.10
N GLU A 153 19.35 -3.08 -14.03
CA GLU A 153 18.52 -4.29 -14.05
C GLU A 153 17.07 -3.99 -14.44
N TRP A 154 16.59 -2.76 -14.28
CA TRP A 154 15.20 -2.40 -14.51
C TRP A 154 14.70 -2.74 -15.92
N ARG A 155 15.55 -2.61 -16.97
CA ARG A 155 15.10 -2.82 -18.36
C ARG A 155 14.64 -4.25 -18.59
N ASP A 156 15.48 -5.20 -18.26
CA ASP A 156 15.19 -6.61 -18.47
C ASP A 156 14.08 -7.10 -17.56
N TRP A 157 14.15 -6.68 -16.28
CA TRP A 157 13.16 -7.03 -15.27
C TRP A 157 11.75 -6.53 -15.64
N LEU A 158 11.60 -5.23 -15.91
CA LEU A 158 10.28 -4.67 -16.24
C LEU A 158 9.78 -5.15 -17.60
N THR A 159 10.67 -5.39 -18.57
CA THR A 159 10.31 -6.02 -19.85
C THR A 159 9.70 -7.40 -19.62
N HIS A 160 10.33 -8.19 -18.75
CA HIS A 160 9.84 -9.53 -18.43
C HIS A 160 8.45 -9.49 -17.79
N ILE A 161 8.24 -8.62 -16.82
CA ILE A 161 6.94 -8.45 -16.13
C ILE A 161 5.86 -7.92 -17.08
N LEU A 162 6.16 -6.91 -17.89
CA LEU A 162 5.21 -6.32 -18.83
C LEU A 162 4.70 -7.33 -19.87
N LYS A 163 5.52 -8.30 -20.27
CA LYS A 163 5.11 -9.39 -21.18
C LYS A 163 4.08 -10.36 -20.57
N GLN A 164 3.79 -10.24 -19.26
CA GLN A 164 2.88 -11.16 -18.58
C GLN A 164 1.40 -10.73 -18.65
N ASP A 165 1.04 -9.71 -19.42
CA ASP A 165 -0.35 -9.22 -19.55
C ASP A 165 -0.97 -8.91 -18.16
N ILE A 166 -0.38 -7.96 -17.46
CA ILE A 166 -0.84 -7.45 -16.17
C ILE A 166 -1.67 -6.17 -16.37
N ALA A 167 -2.61 -5.91 -15.45
CA ALA A 167 -3.49 -4.75 -15.52
C ALA A 167 -2.79 -3.44 -15.14
N ASN A 168 -1.91 -3.48 -14.12
CA ASN A 168 -1.16 -2.32 -13.65
C ASN A 168 0.22 -2.74 -13.13
N LEU A 169 1.22 -1.92 -13.41
CA LEU A 169 2.58 -2.05 -12.90
C LEU A 169 2.89 -0.88 -11.98
N SER A 170 3.02 -1.15 -10.68
CA SER A 170 3.42 -0.17 -9.67
C SER A 170 4.91 -0.30 -9.37
N ILE A 171 5.69 0.75 -9.61
CA ILE A 171 7.14 0.71 -9.45
C ILE A 171 7.59 1.63 -8.32
N HIS A 172 8.22 1.06 -7.29
CA HIS A 172 9.02 1.84 -6.36
C HIS A 172 10.37 2.15 -7.03
N LEU A 173 10.60 3.42 -7.30
CA LEU A 173 11.71 3.91 -8.13
C LEU A 173 13.05 3.88 -7.39
N ARG A 174 13.39 2.71 -6.84
CA ARG A 174 14.67 2.34 -6.22
C ARG A 174 14.92 0.86 -6.42
N THR A 175 16.19 0.44 -6.31
CA THR A 175 16.53 -0.98 -6.21
C THR A 175 16.22 -1.53 -4.81
N ARG A 176 16.31 -2.85 -4.65
CA ARG A 176 16.22 -3.50 -3.33
C ARG A 176 17.38 -3.07 -2.42
N GLU A 177 18.59 -2.98 -2.96
CA GLU A 177 19.78 -2.63 -2.19
C GLU A 177 19.74 -1.22 -1.64
N GLU A 178 19.23 -0.28 -2.43
CA GLU A 178 19.03 1.11 -2.02
C GLU A 178 17.99 1.26 -0.91
N MET A 179 17.02 0.36 -0.83
CA MET A 179 15.91 0.41 0.15
C MET A 179 15.18 1.77 0.13
N SER A 180 15.55 2.70 1.02
CA SER A 180 15.07 4.08 1.11
C SER A 180 16.20 5.05 1.49
N LYS A 181 17.45 4.70 1.19
CA LYS A 181 18.64 5.44 1.61
C LYS A 181 19.08 6.53 0.63
N VAL A 182 18.55 6.46 -0.58
CA VAL A 182 18.79 7.43 -1.66
C VAL A 182 17.46 8.04 -2.10
N ASP A 183 17.47 9.07 -2.91
CA ASP A 183 16.27 9.63 -3.52
C ASP A 183 15.68 8.66 -4.56
N ALA A 184 14.37 8.73 -4.79
CA ALA A 184 13.73 7.93 -5.83
C ALA A 184 14.16 8.41 -7.22
N HIS A 185 14.49 7.48 -8.10
CA HIS A 185 14.99 7.73 -9.46
C HIS A 185 13.87 8.18 -10.41
N TRP A 186 13.32 9.38 -10.19
CA TRP A 186 12.25 9.93 -11.03
C TRP A 186 12.72 10.22 -12.46
N GLU A 187 14.00 10.43 -12.67
CA GLU A 187 14.63 10.63 -13.97
C GLU A 187 14.47 9.43 -14.92
N LEU A 188 14.23 8.23 -14.38
CA LEU A 188 13.99 7.02 -15.17
C LEU A 188 12.56 6.88 -15.68
N ILE A 189 11.61 7.65 -15.15
CA ILE A 189 10.19 7.54 -15.51
C ILE A 189 9.95 7.63 -17.02
N PRO A 190 10.55 8.59 -17.78
CA PRO A 190 10.34 8.68 -19.22
C PRO A 190 10.74 7.42 -19.99
N GLU A 191 11.87 6.80 -19.63
CA GLU A 191 12.36 5.60 -20.28
C GLU A 191 11.52 4.38 -19.92
N ILE A 192 11.10 4.26 -18.65
CA ILE A 192 10.21 3.20 -18.17
C ILE A 192 8.84 3.31 -18.87
N LYS A 193 8.30 4.52 -18.98
CA LYS A 193 7.05 4.76 -19.70
C LYS A 193 7.17 4.36 -21.17
N LYS A 194 8.26 4.76 -21.84
CA LYS A 194 8.53 4.37 -23.23
C LYS A 194 8.60 2.84 -23.37
N LEU A 195 9.26 2.15 -22.45
CA LEU A 195 9.32 0.69 -22.44
C LEU A 195 7.92 0.08 -22.31
N ARG A 196 7.10 0.56 -21.35
CA ARG A 196 5.73 0.10 -21.16
C ARG A 196 4.89 0.29 -22.43
N ASP A 197 4.96 1.48 -23.04
CA ASP A 197 4.19 1.83 -24.23
C ASP A 197 4.57 0.94 -25.44
N GLN A 198 5.82 0.46 -25.49
CA GLN A 198 6.30 -0.45 -26.54
C GLN A 198 5.94 -1.92 -26.30
N VAL A 199 6.00 -2.38 -25.04
CA VAL A 199 5.87 -3.80 -24.70
C VAL A 199 4.43 -4.16 -24.34
N ALA A 200 3.74 -3.31 -23.60
CA ALA A 200 2.41 -3.56 -23.06
C ALA A 200 1.60 -2.24 -22.92
N PRO A 201 1.17 -1.64 -24.03
CA PRO A 201 0.50 -0.33 -24.03
C PRO A 201 -0.80 -0.28 -23.21
N ASP A 202 -1.45 -1.43 -23.04
CA ASP A 202 -2.68 -1.54 -22.24
C ASP A 202 -2.45 -1.69 -20.73
N THR A 203 -1.21 -1.96 -20.29
CA THR A 203 -0.83 -2.03 -18.88
C THR A 203 -0.70 -0.62 -18.30
N LEU A 204 -1.37 -0.33 -17.20
CA LEU A 204 -1.25 0.96 -16.53
C LEU A 204 0.09 1.07 -15.81
N LEU A 205 0.66 2.27 -15.79
CA LEU A 205 1.90 2.57 -15.11
C LEU A 205 1.66 3.46 -13.89
N THR A 206 1.96 2.92 -12.72
CA THR A 206 1.88 3.62 -11.43
C THR A 206 3.28 3.82 -10.85
N ILE A 207 3.59 5.05 -10.43
CA ILE A 207 4.86 5.38 -9.80
C ILE A 207 4.72 5.50 -8.28
N ASN A 208 5.80 5.11 -7.57
CA ASN A 208 5.92 5.16 -6.12
C ASN A 208 7.36 5.52 -5.72
N GLY A 209 7.53 6.19 -4.61
CA GLY A 209 8.84 6.60 -4.06
C GLY A 209 8.89 8.13 -3.87
N ASP A 210 9.08 8.56 -2.62
CA ASP A 210 9.19 9.95 -2.16
C ASP A 210 8.05 10.89 -2.57
N ILE A 211 6.90 10.33 -2.90
CA ILE A 211 5.69 11.09 -3.20
C ILE A 211 4.95 11.30 -1.88
N LEU A 212 4.93 12.55 -1.42
CA LEU A 212 4.44 12.91 -0.10
C LEU A 212 2.92 13.08 -0.07
N ASP A 213 2.37 13.62 -1.15
CA ASP A 213 0.95 14.00 -1.26
C ASP A 213 0.47 14.01 -2.71
N ARG A 214 -0.81 14.29 -2.88
CA ARG A 214 -1.47 14.38 -4.18
C ARG A 214 -0.86 15.47 -5.07
N GLN A 215 -0.48 16.62 -4.50
CA GLN A 215 0.11 17.73 -5.27
C GLN A 215 1.46 17.36 -5.86
N THR A 216 2.31 16.70 -5.06
CA THR A 216 3.57 16.15 -5.55
C THR A 216 3.32 15.11 -6.66
N GLY A 217 2.33 14.24 -6.47
CA GLY A 217 1.95 13.26 -7.47
C GLY A 217 1.46 13.88 -8.77
N LEU A 218 0.62 14.91 -8.71
CA LEU A 218 0.13 15.62 -9.91
C LEU A 218 1.25 16.29 -10.70
N LYS A 219 2.24 16.89 -10.04
CA LYS A 219 3.41 17.47 -10.73
C LYS A 219 4.18 16.40 -11.52
N LEU A 220 4.33 15.21 -10.96
CA LEU A 220 5.00 14.10 -11.65
C LEU A 220 4.15 13.56 -12.82
N VAL A 221 2.83 13.51 -12.66
CA VAL A 221 1.91 13.15 -13.75
C VAL A 221 1.99 14.16 -14.89
N ASP A 222 1.94 15.45 -14.59
CA ASP A 222 2.05 16.51 -15.58
C ASP A 222 3.38 16.46 -16.34
N GLN A 223 4.47 16.14 -15.62
CA GLN A 223 5.81 16.07 -16.19
C GLN A 223 6.03 14.82 -17.05
N TYR A 224 5.51 13.67 -16.63
CA TYR A 224 5.88 12.36 -17.18
C TYR A 224 4.73 11.60 -17.85
N GLY A 225 3.47 11.99 -17.62
CA GLY A 225 2.30 11.37 -18.25
C GLY A 225 2.07 9.93 -17.82
N VAL A 226 2.28 9.59 -16.54
CA VAL A 226 1.97 8.28 -15.96
C VAL A 226 0.48 8.18 -15.63
N ASP A 227 -0.05 6.95 -15.53
CA ASP A 227 -1.48 6.71 -15.33
C ASP A 227 -1.90 6.86 -13.86
N GLY A 228 -1.01 6.49 -12.94
CA GLY A 228 -1.32 6.48 -11.50
C GLY A 228 -0.14 6.84 -10.62
N VAL A 229 -0.46 7.19 -9.38
CA VAL A 229 0.49 7.56 -8.33
C VAL A 229 0.17 6.78 -7.07
N MET A 230 1.20 6.21 -6.43
CA MET A 230 1.06 5.48 -5.17
C MET A 230 1.78 6.22 -4.05
N ILE A 231 1.04 6.62 -3.00
CA ILE A 231 1.56 7.32 -1.83
C ILE A 231 1.70 6.32 -0.68
N GLY A 232 2.89 6.25 -0.09
CA GLY A 232 3.18 5.40 1.08
C GLY A 232 3.45 6.25 2.31
N ARG A 233 4.72 6.41 2.68
CA ARG A 233 5.15 7.09 3.91
C ARG A 233 4.68 8.55 4.05
N GLY A 234 4.28 9.20 2.97
CA GLY A 234 3.70 10.54 3.00
C GLY A 234 2.51 10.66 3.94
N ILE A 235 1.70 9.58 4.05
CA ILE A 235 0.52 9.53 4.92
C ILE A 235 0.85 9.72 6.41
N PHE A 236 2.06 9.35 6.87
CA PHE A 236 2.50 9.57 8.25
C PHE A 236 2.79 11.04 8.56
N ASN A 237 3.20 11.78 7.53
CA ASN A 237 3.43 13.22 7.64
C ASN A 237 2.12 14.00 7.50
N ASN A 238 1.21 13.53 6.65
CA ASN A 238 -0.07 14.17 6.39
C ASN A 238 -1.16 13.14 6.15
N PRO A 239 -2.09 12.90 7.08
CA PRO A 239 -3.21 11.98 6.88
C PRO A 239 -4.15 12.42 5.75
N PHE A 240 -4.12 13.70 5.38
CA PHE A 240 -4.87 14.30 4.28
C PHE A 240 -4.11 14.31 2.94
N ALA A 241 -3.09 13.47 2.79
CA ALA A 241 -2.21 13.44 1.61
C ALA A 241 -2.92 13.22 0.27
N PHE A 242 -4.14 12.69 0.28
CA PHE A 242 -4.95 12.45 -0.93
C PHE A 242 -5.93 13.57 -1.26
N GLU A 243 -5.98 14.66 -0.50
CA GLU A 243 -6.90 15.76 -0.77
C GLU A 243 -6.71 16.32 -2.19
N LYS A 244 -7.86 16.57 -2.85
CA LYS A 244 -7.89 17.20 -4.17
C LYS A 244 -7.57 18.69 -4.08
N GLU A 245 -8.08 19.33 -3.06
CA GLU A 245 -7.89 20.75 -2.74
C GLU A 245 -7.24 20.86 -1.37
N PRO A 246 -5.90 20.90 -1.29
CA PRO A 246 -5.19 20.95 0.00
C PRO A 246 -5.52 22.22 0.76
N LYS A 247 -5.73 22.07 2.05
CA LYS A 247 -5.95 23.17 2.99
C LYS A 247 -5.13 22.96 4.27
N ASP A 248 -5.06 23.97 5.10
CA ASP A 248 -4.53 23.84 6.45
C ASP A 248 -5.55 23.14 7.35
N HIS A 249 -5.09 22.14 8.07
CA HIS A 249 -5.90 21.37 9.01
C HIS A 249 -5.57 21.76 10.44
N SER A 250 -6.61 21.98 11.24
CA SER A 250 -6.50 22.27 12.65
C SER A 250 -6.04 21.05 13.45
N SER A 251 -5.45 21.32 14.62
CA SER A 251 -5.16 20.27 15.60
C SER A 251 -6.41 19.48 16.01
N LYS A 252 -7.57 20.14 16.03
CA LYS A 252 -8.84 19.49 16.34
C LYS A 252 -9.18 18.42 15.29
N GLU A 253 -9.09 18.72 13.99
CA GLU A 253 -9.33 17.74 12.93
C GLU A 253 -8.40 16.53 13.05
N LEU A 254 -7.12 16.75 13.38
CA LEU A 254 -6.18 15.66 13.62
C LEU A 254 -6.53 14.80 14.83
N LEU A 255 -6.96 15.43 15.95
CA LEU A 255 -7.38 14.71 17.15
C LEU A 255 -8.71 13.97 16.93
N ASP A 256 -9.61 14.51 16.12
CA ASP A 256 -10.85 13.83 15.74
C ASP A 256 -10.54 12.55 14.92
N LEU A 257 -9.53 12.58 14.03
CA LEU A 257 -9.03 11.37 13.35
C LEU A 257 -8.41 10.36 14.31
N LEU A 258 -7.73 10.81 15.37
CA LEU A 258 -7.24 9.90 16.42
C LEU A 258 -8.41 9.23 17.14
N LYS A 259 -9.44 9.98 17.54
CA LYS A 259 -10.65 9.43 18.18
C LYS A 259 -11.33 8.39 17.28
N LEU A 260 -11.48 8.70 16.00
CA LEU A 260 -11.98 7.73 15.02
C LEU A 260 -11.11 6.46 14.96
N HIS A 261 -9.78 6.62 14.98
CA HIS A 261 -8.87 5.47 14.96
C HIS A 261 -9.07 4.56 16.18
N LEU A 262 -9.27 5.15 17.38
CA LEU A 262 -9.57 4.39 18.60
C LEU A 262 -10.90 3.63 18.48
N ASP A 263 -11.95 4.30 18.00
CA ASP A 263 -13.28 3.68 17.86
C ASP A 263 -13.27 2.51 16.86
N LEU A 264 -12.56 2.68 15.75
CA LEU A 264 -12.37 1.61 14.76
C LEU A 264 -11.50 0.48 15.30
N HIS A 265 -10.46 0.79 16.08
CA HIS A 265 -9.64 -0.22 16.73
C HIS A 265 -10.48 -1.10 17.66
N ASP A 266 -11.31 -0.49 18.50
CA ASP A 266 -12.21 -1.22 19.42
C ASP A 266 -13.24 -2.04 18.64
N LYS A 267 -13.82 -1.47 17.57
CA LYS A 267 -14.81 -2.14 16.71
C LYS A 267 -14.25 -3.39 16.05
N TYR A 268 -13.07 -3.31 15.46
CA TYR A 268 -12.49 -4.42 14.68
C TYR A 268 -11.68 -5.39 15.53
N SER A 269 -11.02 -4.92 16.57
CA SER A 269 -10.21 -5.71 17.53
C SER A 269 -9.21 -6.66 16.86
N LEU A 270 -8.60 -6.25 15.74
CA LEU A 270 -7.70 -7.10 14.95
C LEU A 270 -6.27 -7.14 15.48
N ARG A 271 -5.88 -6.13 16.25
CA ARG A 271 -4.51 -5.96 16.74
C ARG A 271 -4.48 -5.61 18.22
N PRO A 272 -3.39 -5.94 18.93
CA PRO A 272 -3.23 -5.49 20.31
C PRO A 272 -3.10 -3.96 20.36
N PHE A 273 -3.57 -3.35 21.45
CA PHE A 273 -3.56 -1.89 21.66
C PHE A 273 -2.19 -1.24 21.37
N LYS A 274 -1.10 -1.88 21.76
CA LYS A 274 0.28 -1.36 21.52
C LYS A 274 0.59 -1.08 20.05
N ALA A 275 -0.14 -1.69 19.11
CA ALA A 275 0.03 -1.40 17.69
C ALA A 275 -0.40 0.04 17.34
N LEU A 276 -1.28 0.68 18.13
CA LEU A 276 -1.72 2.06 17.95
C LEU A 276 -0.63 3.10 18.23
N HIS A 277 0.33 2.80 19.09
CA HIS A 277 1.36 3.76 19.50
C HIS A 277 2.12 4.36 18.32
N ARG A 278 2.38 3.58 17.26
CA ARG A 278 3.06 4.06 16.04
C ARG A 278 2.31 5.16 15.30
N PHE A 279 0.99 5.23 15.50
CA PHE A 279 0.13 6.19 14.79
C PHE A 279 -0.06 7.50 15.53
N PHE A 280 0.17 7.57 16.84
CA PHE A 280 -0.06 8.78 17.63
C PHE A 280 0.65 10.02 17.07
N LYS A 281 1.86 9.83 16.51
CA LYS A 281 2.63 10.93 15.92
C LYS A 281 1.96 11.52 14.66
N ILE A 282 1.09 10.78 14.00
CA ILE A 282 0.36 11.26 12.83
C ILE A 282 -0.60 12.37 13.22
N TYR A 283 -1.27 12.19 14.35
CA TYR A 283 -2.38 13.01 14.80
C TYR A 283 -1.98 14.10 15.79
N VAL A 284 -1.05 13.77 16.70
CA VAL A 284 -0.66 14.66 17.80
C VAL A 284 0.58 15.45 17.41
N LYS A 285 0.41 16.54 16.67
CA LYS A 285 1.49 17.38 16.14
C LYS A 285 0.99 18.80 15.80
N GLY A 286 1.93 19.75 15.67
CA GLY A 286 1.64 21.08 15.14
C GLY A 286 0.99 22.05 16.15
N PHE A 287 0.85 21.69 17.42
CA PHE A 287 0.27 22.56 18.45
C PHE A 287 1.11 22.55 19.73
N ARG A 288 0.90 23.57 20.59
CA ARG A 288 1.60 23.69 21.87
C ARG A 288 1.22 22.53 22.78
N GLY A 289 2.20 21.86 23.38
CA GLY A 289 1.99 20.69 24.24
C GLY A 289 1.91 19.35 23.51
N ALA A 290 1.93 19.31 22.15
CA ALA A 290 1.85 18.07 21.37
C ALA A 290 2.94 17.04 21.74
N SER A 291 4.15 17.49 22.08
CA SER A 291 5.23 16.59 22.48
C SER A 291 4.96 15.93 23.82
N GLU A 292 4.47 16.72 24.79
CA GLU A 292 4.10 16.24 26.12
C GLU A 292 2.94 15.24 26.03
N LEU A 293 1.88 15.61 25.31
CA LEU A 293 0.74 14.72 25.09
C LEU A 293 1.18 13.39 24.43
N ARG A 294 2.05 13.42 23.42
CA ARG A 294 2.58 12.17 22.84
C ARG A 294 3.31 11.30 23.84
N ASN A 295 4.13 11.91 24.72
CA ASN A 295 4.84 11.16 25.75
C ASN A 295 3.87 10.49 26.74
N GLN A 296 2.79 11.17 27.11
CA GLN A 296 1.75 10.58 27.96
C GLN A 296 1.03 9.44 27.22
N LEU A 297 0.63 9.66 25.97
CA LEU A 297 -0.03 8.64 25.14
C LEU A 297 0.82 7.38 24.93
N MET A 298 2.14 7.50 24.82
CA MET A 298 3.03 6.35 24.69
C MET A 298 3.09 5.46 25.95
N ASN A 299 2.60 5.94 27.08
CA ASN A 299 2.54 5.21 28.35
C ASN A 299 1.15 4.62 28.64
N THR A 300 0.16 4.81 27.77
CA THR A 300 -1.17 4.24 27.92
C THR A 300 -1.20 2.76 27.55
N GLU A 301 -2.14 2.03 28.15
CA GLU A 301 -2.32 0.58 27.92
C GLU A 301 -3.68 0.22 27.32
N SER A 302 -4.58 1.21 27.19
CA SER A 302 -5.92 1.03 26.63
C SER A 302 -6.40 2.25 25.83
N THR A 303 -7.40 2.03 24.99
CA THR A 303 -8.09 3.10 24.23
C THR A 303 -8.81 4.07 25.16
N ASP A 304 -9.32 3.61 26.29
CA ASP A 304 -10.01 4.45 27.27
C ASP A 304 -9.04 5.43 27.94
N GLU A 305 -7.85 4.98 28.34
CA GLU A 305 -6.80 5.88 28.87
C GLU A 305 -6.40 6.96 27.85
N VAL A 306 -6.33 6.60 26.56
CA VAL A 306 -6.06 7.59 25.50
C VAL A 306 -7.20 8.62 25.44
N ARG A 307 -8.47 8.19 25.48
CA ARG A 307 -9.62 9.11 25.47
C ARG A 307 -9.61 10.06 26.67
N GLU A 308 -9.35 9.56 27.88
CA GLU A 308 -9.24 10.37 29.08
C GLU A 308 -8.17 11.45 28.94
N LEU A 309 -6.98 11.11 28.42
CA LEU A 309 -5.91 12.08 28.20
C LEU A 309 -6.30 13.15 27.17
N LEU A 310 -6.99 12.76 26.08
CA LEU A 310 -7.44 13.69 25.05
C LEU A 310 -8.52 14.64 25.57
N ASP A 311 -9.43 14.19 26.41
CA ASP A 311 -10.51 15.00 26.98
C ASP A 311 -9.96 15.99 28.00
N ASN A 312 -9.01 15.57 28.83
CA ASN A 312 -8.31 16.47 29.78
C ASN A 312 -7.52 17.56 29.06
N PHE A 313 -6.80 17.19 27.97
CA PHE A 313 -6.04 18.14 27.16
C PHE A 313 -6.94 19.18 26.48
N GLY A 314 -8.12 18.76 25.99
CA GLY A 314 -9.11 19.65 25.37
C GLY A 314 -9.77 20.64 26.33
N SER A 315 -9.76 20.36 27.65
CA SER A 315 -10.33 21.24 28.67
C SER A 315 -9.36 22.32 29.15
N GLU A 316 -8.05 22.18 28.91
CA GLU A 316 -7.00 23.13 29.31
C GLU A 316 -6.55 24.07 28.16
N SER A 317 -7.01 23.85 26.93
CA SER A 317 -6.65 24.65 25.74
C SER A 317 -7.82 25.47 25.22
#